data_a117c46af26e28c7265251414fc520d1
#
_entry.id   a117c46af26e28c7265251414fc520d1
#
_cell.length_a   1.000
_cell.length_b   1.000
_cell.length_c   1.000
_cell.angle_alpha   90.00
_cell.angle_beta   90.00
_cell.angle_gamma   90.00
#
_symmetry.space_group_name_H-M   'P 1'
#
loop_
_entity.id
_entity.type
_entity.pdbx_description
1 polymer ?
#
loop_
_entity_poly.entity_id
_entity_poly.type
_entity_poly.pdbx_seq_one_letter_code
_entity_poly.pdbx_strand_id
1 'polypeptide(L)'
;DVVRSRGLGDVYKRQEHRVAGSDVNPYMLISSIILGVNEGIEKQIEPPNPEVGNAYKSNNDGLPASWQASISEFQNGQFIHNRFPKELVDMFLNCKKQECQKLTSKVTDDEMNSYLNTV
;
A
#
# COMPACT_ATOMS: atom_id res chain seq x y z
N ASP A 1 7.02 11.52 0.96
CA ASP A 1 6.20 12.11 2.05
C ASP A 1 5.19 11.11 2.57
N VAL A 2 5.65 10.05 3.23
CA VAL A 2 4.77 8.95 3.64
C VAL A 2 3.94 9.33 4.87
N VAL A 3 4.45 10.22 5.72
CA VAL A 3 3.72 10.66 6.92
C VAL A 3 4.05 12.13 7.18
N ARG A 4 3.07 13.01 7.02
CA ARG A 4 3.14 14.38 7.52
C ARG A 4 2.14 14.56 8.65
N SER A 5 2.64 14.86 9.83
CA SER A 5 1.83 15.41 10.90
C SER A 5 1.52 16.88 10.57
N ARG A 6 0.23 17.22 10.44
CA ARG A 6 -0.22 18.59 10.27
C ARG A 6 -1.02 19.02 11.50
N GLY A 7 -0.52 19.99 12.24
CA GLY A 7 -1.27 20.61 13.33
C GLY A 7 -0.47 21.70 14.02
N LEU A 8 -1.11 22.85 14.21
CA LEU A 8 -0.61 23.90 15.11
C LEU A 8 -0.89 23.46 16.54
N GLY A 9 0.16 23.16 17.29
CA GLY A 9 0.10 22.89 18.74
C GLY A 9 -0.14 21.44 19.18
N ASP A 10 -0.68 20.54 18.33
CA ASP A 10 -0.94 19.16 18.66
C ASP A 10 -0.39 18.19 17.58
N VAL A 11 0.87 18.35 17.25
CA VAL A 11 1.57 17.57 16.20
C VAL A 11 1.48 16.06 16.43
N TYR A 12 1.32 15.63 17.67
CA TYR A 12 1.26 14.22 18.06
C TYR A 12 -0.14 13.59 18.02
N LYS A 13 -1.18 14.38 17.80
CA LYS A 13 -2.58 13.89 17.82
C LYS A 13 -3.18 13.70 16.43
N ARG A 14 -2.45 14.06 15.37
CA ARG A 14 -2.96 13.96 14.01
C ARG A 14 -1.88 13.44 13.08
N GLN A 15 -2.09 12.23 12.56
CA GLN A 15 -1.23 11.60 11.56
C GLN A 15 -2.01 11.41 10.27
N GLU A 16 -1.41 11.79 9.15
CA GLU A 16 -1.97 11.62 7.82
C GLU A 16 -1.37 10.38 7.16
N HIS A 17 -2.21 9.38 6.85
CA HIS A 17 -1.82 8.19 6.11
C HIS A 17 -1.97 8.45 4.62
N ARG A 18 -0.86 8.49 3.86
CA ARG A 18 -0.83 8.84 2.44
C ARG A 18 -0.47 7.69 1.49
N VAL A 19 -0.41 6.47 2.00
CA VAL A 19 0.01 5.30 1.20
C VAL A 19 -1.11 4.83 0.27
N ALA A 20 -2.36 5.03 0.66
CA ALA A 20 -3.50 4.57 -0.10
C ALA A 20 -3.76 5.41 -1.35
N GLY A 21 -4.03 4.77 -2.47
CA GLY A 21 -4.51 5.41 -3.70
C GLY A 21 -5.96 5.91 -3.57
N SER A 22 -6.38 6.77 -4.49
CA SER A 22 -7.75 7.32 -4.52
C SER A 22 -8.83 6.28 -4.85
N ASP A 23 -8.45 5.17 -5.41
CA ASP A 23 -9.28 4.03 -5.85
C ASP A 23 -9.36 2.88 -4.83
N VAL A 24 -8.79 3.08 -3.64
CA VAL A 24 -8.78 2.06 -2.59
C VAL A 24 -10.19 1.77 -2.07
N ASN A 25 -10.44 0.50 -1.74
CA ASN A 25 -11.66 0.14 -0.99
C ASN A 25 -11.58 0.72 0.42
N PRO A 26 -12.46 1.68 0.79
CA PRO A 26 -12.37 2.40 2.06
C PRO A 26 -12.57 1.48 3.28
N TYR A 27 -13.38 0.45 3.15
CA TYR A 27 -13.61 -0.50 4.26
C TYR A 27 -12.36 -1.30 4.56
N MET A 28 -11.67 -1.80 3.53
CA MET A 28 -10.41 -2.55 3.68
C MET A 28 -9.31 -1.65 4.23
N LEU A 29 -9.22 -0.41 3.74
CA LEU A 29 -8.23 0.55 4.22
C LEU A 29 -8.41 0.87 5.69
N ILE A 30 -9.62 1.26 6.10
CA ILE A 30 -9.92 1.62 7.50
C ILE A 30 -9.69 0.42 8.42
N SER A 31 -10.14 -0.77 8.02
CA SER A 31 -9.91 -2.00 8.77
C SER A 31 -8.42 -2.29 8.96
N SER A 32 -7.63 -2.14 7.89
CA SER A 32 -6.17 -2.35 7.95
C SER A 32 -5.49 -1.36 8.89
N ILE A 33 -5.89 -0.09 8.84
CA ILE A 33 -5.35 0.96 9.74
C ILE A 33 -5.70 0.65 11.20
N ILE A 34 -6.95 0.32 11.49
CA ILE A 34 -7.38 0.01 12.87
C ILE A 34 -6.64 -1.21 13.41
N LEU A 35 -6.53 -2.29 12.61
CA LEU A 35 -5.81 -3.50 12.99
C LEU A 35 -4.31 -3.24 13.17
N GLY A 36 -3.71 -2.40 12.32
CA GLY A 36 -2.30 -2.00 12.46
C GLY A 36 -2.05 -1.19 13.74
N VAL A 37 -2.94 -0.25 14.06
CA VAL A 37 -2.88 0.51 15.33
C VAL A 37 -2.98 -0.43 16.53
N ASN A 38 -3.95 -1.36 16.49
CA ASN A 38 -4.13 -2.33 17.57
C ASN A 38 -2.89 -3.20 17.75
N GLU A 39 -2.29 -3.70 16.67
CA GLU A 39 -1.07 -4.48 16.73
C GLU A 39 0.12 -3.69 17.26
N GLY A 40 0.25 -2.43 16.85
CA GLY A 40 1.28 -1.52 17.36
C GLY A 40 1.20 -1.35 18.87
N ILE A 41 -0.03 -1.20 19.41
CA ILE A 41 -0.27 -1.07 20.84
C ILE A 41 -0.01 -2.40 21.57
N GLU A 42 -0.56 -3.52 21.05
CA GLU A 42 -0.39 -4.86 21.65
C GLU A 42 1.10 -5.27 21.75
N LYS A 43 1.86 -5.00 20.69
CA LYS A 43 3.28 -5.39 20.62
C LYS A 43 4.23 -4.29 21.12
N GLN A 44 3.71 -3.14 21.54
CA GLN A 44 4.49 -1.97 21.96
C GLN A 44 5.58 -1.61 20.93
N ILE A 45 5.17 -1.54 19.65
CA ILE A 45 6.09 -1.23 18.54
C ILE A 45 6.46 0.24 18.60
N GLU A 46 7.75 0.51 18.82
CA GLU A 46 8.28 1.87 18.75
C GLU A 46 8.38 2.32 17.29
N PRO A 47 7.95 3.56 16.97
CA PRO A 47 8.09 4.09 15.63
C PRO A 47 9.57 4.29 15.27
N PRO A 48 9.93 4.18 13.99
CA PRO A 48 11.29 4.53 13.57
C PRO A 48 11.56 6.02 13.77
N ASN A 49 12.84 6.37 13.83
CA ASN A 49 13.24 7.78 13.91
C ASN A 49 12.68 8.59 12.73
N PRO A 50 12.28 9.85 12.95
CA PRO A 50 11.82 10.71 11.87
C PRO A 50 12.89 10.86 10.78
N GLU A 51 12.48 10.78 9.53
CA GLU A 51 13.37 11.07 8.42
C GLU A 51 13.74 12.57 8.38
N VAL A 52 15.03 12.84 8.25
CA VAL A 52 15.57 14.20 8.14
C VAL A 52 16.05 14.44 6.72
N GLY A 53 15.47 15.44 6.05
CA GLY A 53 15.83 15.81 4.71
C GLY A 53 14.93 15.18 3.63
N ASN A 54 15.52 14.64 2.56
CA ASN A 54 14.77 14.08 1.44
C ASN A 54 14.59 12.57 1.62
N ALA A 55 13.39 12.16 2.02
CA ALA A 55 13.03 10.75 2.23
C ALA A 55 13.21 9.84 0.99
N TYR A 56 13.19 10.40 -0.22
CA TYR A 56 13.46 9.62 -1.45
C TYR A 56 14.94 9.20 -1.61
N LYS A 57 15.82 9.77 -0.79
CA LYS A 57 17.26 9.43 -0.78
C LYS A 57 17.62 8.50 0.38
N SER A 58 16.67 8.21 1.27
CA SER A 58 16.89 7.26 2.36
C SER A 58 16.86 5.82 1.81
N ASN A 59 17.68 4.95 2.40
CA ASN A 59 17.74 3.52 2.05
C ASN A 59 16.59 2.72 2.70
N ASN A 60 15.46 3.34 2.96
CA ASN A 60 14.31 2.63 3.51
C ASN A 60 13.68 1.75 2.42
N ASP A 61 13.30 0.55 2.80
CA ASP A 61 12.53 -0.35 1.94
C ASP A 61 11.25 0.38 1.50
N GLY A 62 11.20 0.71 0.22
CA GLY A 62 10.08 1.45 -0.37
C GLY A 62 8.82 0.59 -0.47
N LEU A 63 7.73 1.23 -0.83
CA LEU A 63 6.51 0.53 -1.21
C LEU A 63 6.76 -0.32 -2.47
N PRO A 64 6.02 -1.44 -2.66
CA PRO A 64 6.13 -2.25 -3.86
C PRO A 64 5.99 -1.41 -5.13
N ALA A 65 6.92 -1.54 -6.06
CA ALA A 65 7.01 -0.71 -7.26
C ALA A 65 6.00 -1.08 -8.36
N SER A 66 5.32 -2.22 -8.23
CA SER A 66 4.33 -2.68 -9.21
C SER A 66 3.11 -3.30 -8.55
N TRP A 67 2.03 -3.38 -9.30
CA TRP A 67 0.80 -4.03 -8.83
C TRP A 67 1.02 -5.50 -8.50
N GLN A 68 1.77 -6.22 -9.34
CA GLN A 68 2.12 -7.62 -9.09
C GLN A 68 2.92 -7.80 -7.80
N ALA A 69 3.89 -6.91 -7.55
CA ALA A 69 4.66 -6.91 -6.32
C ALA A 69 3.76 -6.66 -5.09
N SER A 70 2.82 -5.70 -5.19
CA SER A 70 1.85 -5.42 -4.11
C SER A 70 0.94 -6.61 -3.81
N ILE A 71 0.48 -7.34 -4.84
CA ILE A 71 -0.30 -8.56 -4.68
C ILE A 71 0.52 -9.65 -3.99
N SER A 72 1.80 -9.80 -4.36
CA SER A 72 2.71 -10.76 -3.74
C SER A 72 2.96 -10.45 -2.27
N GLU A 73 3.23 -9.20 -1.93
CA GLU A 73 3.40 -8.75 -0.54
C GLU A 73 2.13 -8.99 0.30
N PHE A 74 0.96 -8.67 -0.25
CA PHE A 74 -0.31 -8.95 0.42
C PHE A 74 -0.53 -10.45 0.63
N GLN A 75 -0.21 -11.27 -0.38
CA GLN A 75 -0.36 -12.73 -0.31
C GLN A 75 0.55 -13.37 0.75
N ASN A 76 1.77 -12.83 0.93
CA ASN A 76 2.77 -13.40 1.84
C ASN A 76 2.81 -12.71 3.21
N GLY A 77 2.06 -11.63 3.38
CA GLY A 77 2.09 -10.79 4.57
C GLY A 77 1.50 -11.50 5.80
N GLN A 78 2.33 -11.79 6.80
CA GLN A 78 1.90 -12.44 8.04
C GLN A 78 0.82 -11.62 8.78
N PHE A 79 0.93 -10.29 8.77
CA PHE A 79 -0.06 -9.41 9.37
C PHE A 79 -1.45 -9.67 8.82
N ILE A 80 -1.58 -9.75 7.49
CA ILE A 80 -2.85 -9.98 6.80
C ILE A 80 -3.47 -11.30 7.21
N HIS A 81 -2.70 -12.38 7.17
CA HIS A 81 -3.16 -13.72 7.52
C HIS A 81 -3.51 -13.89 9.00
N ASN A 82 -2.87 -13.13 9.88
CA ASN A 82 -3.13 -13.19 11.31
C ASN A 82 -4.33 -12.34 11.75
N ARG A 83 -4.68 -11.32 10.97
CA ARG A 83 -5.68 -10.31 11.37
C ARG A 83 -6.98 -10.34 10.57
N PHE A 84 -6.97 -10.92 9.38
CA PHE A 84 -8.16 -11.02 8.54
C PHE A 84 -8.64 -12.46 8.38
N PRO A 85 -9.97 -12.70 8.26
CA PRO A 85 -10.49 -14.03 7.94
C PRO A 85 -9.92 -14.54 6.61
N LYS A 86 -9.55 -15.81 6.60
CA LYS A 86 -8.92 -16.44 5.43
C LYS A 86 -9.77 -16.29 4.16
N GLU A 87 -11.08 -16.47 4.28
CA GLU A 87 -12.03 -16.37 3.17
C GLU A 87 -12.03 -14.97 2.54
N LEU A 88 -11.93 -13.91 3.37
CA LEU A 88 -11.84 -12.54 2.91
C LEU A 88 -10.51 -12.30 2.16
N VAL A 89 -9.41 -12.80 2.71
CA VAL A 89 -8.07 -12.67 2.10
C VAL A 89 -8.06 -13.37 0.75
N ASP A 90 -8.52 -14.61 0.68
CA ASP A 90 -8.55 -15.40 -0.55
C ASP A 90 -9.45 -14.75 -1.62
N MET A 91 -10.63 -14.29 -1.24
CA MET A 91 -11.55 -13.58 -2.14
C MET A 91 -10.90 -12.30 -2.70
N PHE A 92 -10.33 -11.47 -1.84
CA PHE A 92 -9.70 -10.22 -2.24
C PHE A 92 -8.51 -10.47 -3.17
N LEU A 93 -7.64 -11.42 -2.82
CA LEU A 93 -6.50 -11.82 -3.65
C LEU A 93 -6.94 -12.30 -5.04
N ASN A 94 -7.96 -13.15 -5.12
CA ASN A 94 -8.46 -13.65 -6.39
C ASN A 94 -9.02 -12.53 -7.26
N CYS A 95 -9.79 -11.60 -6.69
CA CYS A 95 -10.28 -10.41 -7.39
C CYS A 95 -9.11 -9.58 -7.93
N LYS A 96 -8.12 -9.26 -7.08
CA LYS A 96 -6.99 -8.41 -7.49
C LYS A 96 -6.07 -9.06 -8.52
N LYS A 97 -5.87 -10.38 -8.45
CA LYS A 97 -5.15 -11.13 -9.48
C LYS A 97 -5.87 -11.10 -10.83
N GLN A 98 -7.19 -11.29 -10.83
CA GLN A 98 -8.00 -11.23 -12.06
C GLN A 98 -8.00 -9.81 -12.66
N GLU A 99 -8.19 -8.78 -11.84
CA GLU A 99 -8.12 -7.38 -12.29
C GLU A 99 -6.75 -7.06 -12.89
N CYS A 100 -5.68 -7.43 -12.21
CA CYS A 100 -4.32 -7.23 -12.67
C CYS A 100 -4.09 -7.91 -14.02
N GLN A 101 -4.45 -9.19 -14.15
CA GLN A 101 -4.31 -9.94 -15.40
C GLN A 101 -5.13 -9.32 -16.54
N LYS A 102 -6.39 -8.94 -16.26
CA LYS A 102 -7.28 -8.33 -17.25
C LYS A 102 -6.76 -6.99 -17.78
N LEU A 103 -6.19 -6.16 -16.91
CA LEU A 103 -5.72 -4.83 -17.29
C LEU A 103 -4.34 -4.87 -17.94
N THR A 104 -3.43 -5.72 -17.45
CA THR A 104 -2.08 -5.86 -18.01
C THR A 104 -2.03 -6.66 -19.32
N SER A 105 -3.09 -7.40 -19.66
CA SER A 105 -3.18 -8.09 -20.94
C SER A 105 -3.67 -7.21 -22.11
N LYS A 106 -4.06 -5.96 -21.81
CA LYS A 106 -4.51 -5.02 -22.84
C LYS A 106 -3.33 -4.24 -23.39
N VAL A 107 -3.23 -4.18 -24.70
CA VAL A 107 -2.33 -3.23 -25.38
C VAL A 107 -2.92 -1.83 -25.22
N THR A 108 -2.15 -0.90 -24.70
CA THR A 108 -2.56 0.49 -24.53
C THR A 108 -2.30 1.31 -25.78
N ASP A 109 -3.00 2.43 -25.94
CA ASP A 109 -2.75 3.36 -27.05
C ASP A 109 -1.33 3.91 -27.01
N ASP A 110 -0.76 4.10 -25.81
CA ASP A 110 0.62 4.55 -25.62
C ASP A 110 1.62 3.50 -26.12
N GLU A 111 1.38 2.21 -25.86
CA GLU A 111 2.21 1.13 -26.40
C GLU A 111 2.10 1.06 -27.92
N MET A 112 0.88 1.11 -28.45
CA MET A 112 0.66 1.14 -29.90
C MET A 112 1.39 2.32 -30.56
N ASN A 113 1.23 3.53 -30.04
CA ASN A 113 1.87 4.72 -30.58
C ASN A 113 3.40 4.68 -30.46
N SER A 114 3.93 4.06 -29.42
CA SER A 114 5.38 3.94 -29.21
C SER A 114 6.04 2.96 -30.18
N TYR A 115 5.33 1.90 -30.59
CA TYR A 115 5.91 0.84 -31.42
C TYR A 115 5.52 0.91 -32.89
N LEU A 116 4.37 1.51 -33.25
CA LEU A 116 3.90 1.61 -34.64
C LEU A 116 4.86 2.35 -35.58
N ASN A 117 5.69 3.26 -35.05
CA ASN A 117 6.62 4.08 -35.84
C ASN A 117 8.09 3.65 -35.68
N THR A 118 8.37 2.57 -34.95
CA THR A 118 9.75 2.14 -34.62
C THR A 118 10.11 0.76 -35.17
N VAL A 119 9.19 0.10 -35.87
CA VAL A 119 9.35 -1.20 -36.54
C VAL A 119 9.30 -1.02 -38.06
#